data_ce224467596561773d448af9f552dd39
#
_entry.id   ce224467596561773d448af9f552dd39
#
_cell.length_a   1.000
_cell.length_b   1.000
_cell.length_c   1.000
_cell.angle_alpha   90.00
_cell.angle_beta   90.00
_cell.angle_gamma   90.00
#
_symmetry.space_group_name_H-M   'P 1'
#
loop_
_entity.id
_entity.type
_entity.pdbx_description
1 polymer ?
#
loop_
_entity_poly.entity_id
_entity_poly.type
_entity_poly.pdbx_seq_one_letter_code
_entity_poly.pdbx_strand_id
1 'polypeptide(L)'
;KMVEYGTNIVGGCTPGKGGQTVDLQGNPFPVWNSMFEAIEATDADATVIYVPPPFAGEAIMEAADAFDTVKGEGVVVCITEGIPTIDMVKAVAFVNNRPGVRLIGPNCPGIITPGDNGGAKIGIMPGHIHAKGRIGIVSKSGTLTYEAVAQTMSIDEGQSTCVGIG
;
A
#
# COMPACT_ATOMS: atom_id res chain seq x y z
N LYS A 1 12.86 -4.23 -0.76
CA LYS A 1 12.15 -4.29 -2.08
C LYS A 1 11.42 -2.99 -2.42
N MET A 2 10.61 -2.37 -1.52
CA MET A 2 9.98 -1.07 -1.79
C MET A 2 11.03 0.05 -1.79
N VAL A 3 11.88 0.09 -0.79
CA VAL A 3 13.02 1.04 -0.70
C VAL A 3 13.95 0.91 -1.91
N GLU A 4 14.32 -0.30 -2.30
CA GLU A 4 15.16 -0.59 -3.48
C GLU A 4 14.53 -0.08 -4.78
N TYR A 5 13.20 -0.04 -4.83
CA TYR A 5 12.45 0.43 -5.99
C TYR A 5 12.38 1.97 -6.08
N GLY A 6 12.70 2.67 -5.00
CA GLY A 6 12.64 4.13 -4.90
C GLY A 6 11.43 4.66 -4.14
N THR A 7 10.60 3.79 -3.53
CA THR A 7 9.49 4.24 -2.69
C THR A 7 10.01 4.99 -1.48
N ASN A 8 9.49 6.18 -1.25
CA ASN A 8 9.79 6.97 -0.06
C ASN A 8 9.12 6.36 1.18
N ILE A 9 9.80 5.39 1.81
CA ILE A 9 9.34 4.79 3.06
C ILE A 9 9.75 5.71 4.21
N VAL A 10 8.80 6.14 5.02
CA VAL A 10 9.03 7.06 6.13
C VAL A 10 9.11 6.35 7.48
N GLY A 11 8.59 5.13 7.60
CA GLY A 11 8.67 4.34 8.82
C GLY A 11 7.64 3.23 8.89
N GLY A 12 7.37 2.73 10.08
CA GLY A 12 6.40 1.68 10.34
C GLY A 12 5.60 1.89 11.62
N CYS A 13 4.46 1.20 11.72
CA CYS A 13 3.62 1.22 12.91
C CYS A 13 3.55 -0.18 13.53
N THR A 14 3.80 -0.25 14.83
CA THR A 14 3.60 -1.46 15.61
C THR A 14 3.26 -1.06 17.06
N PRO A 15 2.04 -1.38 17.54
CA PRO A 15 1.66 -1.08 18.92
C PRO A 15 2.67 -1.64 19.94
N GLY A 16 3.07 -0.82 20.90
CA GLY A 16 4.04 -1.18 21.94
C GLY A 16 5.51 -1.13 21.50
N LYS A 17 5.81 -0.76 20.26
CA LYS A 17 7.18 -0.60 19.75
C LYS A 17 7.53 0.83 19.33
N GLY A 18 6.68 1.78 19.63
CA GLY A 18 6.94 3.20 19.35
C GLY A 18 8.25 3.68 19.97
N GLY A 19 8.96 4.54 19.26
CA GLY A 19 10.28 5.04 19.65
C GLY A 19 11.45 4.11 19.31
N GLN A 20 11.19 2.89 18.80
CA GLN A 20 12.23 2.01 18.28
C GLN A 20 12.58 2.39 16.84
N THR A 21 13.70 1.87 16.39
CA THR A 21 14.16 2.03 14.99
C THR A 21 14.41 0.66 14.39
N VAL A 22 13.96 0.45 13.16
CA VAL A 22 14.22 -0.78 12.38
C VAL A 22 15.20 -0.44 11.27
N ASP A 23 16.29 -1.20 11.17
CA ASP A 23 17.22 -1.06 10.04
C ASP A 23 16.63 -1.72 8.78
N LEU A 24 16.51 -0.94 7.73
CA LEU A 24 16.15 -1.42 6.39
C LEU A 24 17.30 -1.08 5.44
N GLN A 25 18.16 -2.05 5.18
CA GLN A 25 19.30 -1.91 4.25
C GLN A 25 20.30 -0.80 4.63
N GLY A 26 20.64 -0.72 5.91
CA GLY A 26 21.57 0.30 6.42
C GLY A 26 20.93 1.65 6.69
N ASN A 27 19.63 1.79 6.50
CA ASN A 27 18.89 3.00 6.83
C ASN A 27 17.99 2.76 8.06
N PRO A 28 18.08 3.57 9.12
CA PRO A 28 17.21 3.48 10.26
C PRO A 28 15.85 4.09 9.96
N PHE A 29 14.79 3.30 10.13
CA PHE A 29 13.40 3.75 10.00
C PHE A 29 12.72 3.78 11.36
N PRO A 30 12.06 4.88 11.73
CA PRO A 30 11.36 4.99 13.00
C PRO A 30 10.11 4.10 13.01
N VAL A 31 9.73 3.67 14.21
CA VAL A 31 8.50 2.92 14.48
C VAL A 31 7.63 3.71 15.43
N TRP A 32 6.35 3.85 15.12
CA TRP A 32 5.34 4.48 15.95
C TRP A 32 4.37 3.47 16.55
N ASN A 33 3.65 3.85 17.60
CA ASN A 33 2.64 2.99 18.19
C ASN A 33 1.33 2.96 17.42
N SER A 34 1.04 4.02 16.67
CA SER A 34 -0.21 4.17 15.93
C SER A 34 -0.02 4.87 14.58
N MET A 35 -1.01 4.73 13.71
CA MET A 35 -1.04 5.45 12.44
C MET A 35 -1.19 6.97 12.64
N PHE A 36 -1.87 7.42 13.68
CA PHE A 36 -1.99 8.84 14.02
C PHE A 36 -0.61 9.46 14.27
N GLU A 37 0.18 8.87 15.17
CA GLU A 37 1.55 9.34 15.47
C GLU A 37 2.42 9.36 14.21
N ALA A 38 2.31 8.31 13.37
CA ALA A 38 3.11 8.20 12.16
C ALA A 38 2.76 9.29 11.13
N ILE A 39 1.48 9.55 10.87
CA ILE A 39 1.04 10.54 9.88
C ILE A 39 1.37 11.96 10.38
N GLU A 40 1.12 12.27 11.66
CA GLU A 40 1.49 13.57 12.24
C GLU A 40 2.99 13.85 12.15
N ALA A 41 3.82 12.82 12.37
CA ALA A 41 5.28 12.96 12.36
C ALA A 41 5.89 13.04 10.96
N THR A 42 5.24 12.48 9.92
CA THR A 42 5.87 12.25 8.60
C THR A 42 5.10 12.81 7.43
N ASP A 43 3.86 13.23 7.64
CA ASP A 43 2.93 13.64 6.57
C ASP A 43 2.75 12.55 5.49
N ALA A 44 2.79 11.28 5.87
CA ALA A 44 2.65 10.15 4.95
C ALA A 44 1.31 10.19 4.19
N ASP A 45 1.34 9.81 2.90
CA ASP A 45 0.16 9.79 2.03
C ASP A 45 -0.48 8.41 1.89
N ALA A 46 0.27 7.37 2.23
CA ALA A 46 -0.18 5.99 2.07
C ALA A 46 0.39 5.07 3.16
N THR A 47 -0.34 4.00 3.42
CA THR A 47 0.13 2.90 4.26
C THR A 47 -0.07 1.55 3.57
N VAL A 48 0.74 0.57 3.97
CA VAL A 48 0.60 -0.82 3.54
C VAL A 48 0.43 -1.73 4.74
N ILE A 49 -0.58 -2.59 4.68
CA ILE A 49 -0.96 -3.50 5.77
C ILE A 49 -0.55 -4.92 5.43
N TYR A 50 0.32 -5.49 6.27
CA TYR A 50 0.74 -6.90 6.28
C TYR A 50 0.33 -7.62 7.58
N VAL A 51 -0.51 -6.97 8.37
CA VAL A 51 -0.99 -7.49 9.66
C VAL A 51 -1.72 -8.82 9.45
N PRO A 52 -1.56 -9.82 10.34
CA PRO A 52 -2.27 -11.09 10.22
C PRO A 52 -3.81 -10.93 10.11
N PRO A 53 -4.50 -11.86 9.42
CA PRO A 53 -5.92 -11.72 9.09
C PRO A 53 -6.86 -11.34 10.24
N PRO A 54 -6.72 -11.88 11.47
CA PRO A 54 -7.62 -11.52 12.57
C PRO A 54 -7.55 -10.07 13.02
N PHE A 55 -6.46 -9.35 12.68
CA PHE A 55 -6.21 -7.97 13.10
C PHE A 55 -6.24 -6.97 11.93
N ALA A 56 -6.28 -7.48 10.71
CA ALA A 56 -6.16 -6.62 9.52
C ALA A 56 -7.37 -5.69 9.32
N GLY A 57 -8.58 -6.12 9.68
CA GLY A 57 -9.78 -5.29 9.63
C GLY A 57 -9.67 -4.05 10.53
N GLU A 58 -9.16 -4.23 11.76
CA GLU A 58 -8.93 -3.12 12.69
C GLU A 58 -7.81 -2.20 12.20
N ALA A 59 -6.73 -2.77 11.65
CA ALA A 59 -5.65 -1.98 11.08
C ALA A 59 -6.10 -1.11 9.88
N ILE A 60 -7.03 -1.62 9.05
CA ILE A 60 -7.65 -0.83 7.97
C ILE A 60 -8.44 0.34 8.55
N MET A 61 -9.26 0.09 9.57
CA MET A 61 -10.09 1.13 10.19
C MET A 61 -9.23 2.18 10.90
N GLU A 62 -8.20 1.78 11.65
CA GLU A 62 -7.25 2.70 12.29
C GLU A 62 -6.56 3.59 11.24
N ALA A 63 -6.05 3.00 10.17
CA ALA A 63 -5.38 3.74 9.13
C ALA A 63 -6.32 4.75 8.44
N ALA A 64 -7.55 4.32 8.15
CA ALA A 64 -8.55 5.18 7.53
C ALA A 64 -8.95 6.36 8.44
N ASP A 65 -9.11 6.10 9.74
CA ASP A 65 -9.43 7.14 10.72
C ASP A 65 -8.30 8.16 10.88
N ALA A 66 -7.08 7.67 10.94
CA ALA A 66 -5.89 8.51 11.06
C ALA A 66 -5.71 9.41 9.83
N PHE A 67 -5.85 8.88 8.61
CA PHE A 67 -5.78 9.70 7.40
C PHE A 67 -6.90 10.73 7.34
N ASP A 68 -8.14 10.33 7.60
CA ASP A 68 -9.29 11.24 7.57
C ASP A 68 -9.13 12.38 8.59
N THR A 69 -8.71 12.05 9.82
CA THR A 69 -8.59 13.00 10.92
C THR A 69 -7.41 13.97 10.74
N VAL A 70 -6.25 13.46 10.31
CA VAL A 70 -5.00 14.25 10.28
C VAL A 70 -4.86 15.01 8.96
N LYS A 71 -5.20 14.38 7.82
CA LYS A 71 -4.97 14.92 6.48
C LYS A 71 -6.25 15.17 5.68
N GLY A 72 -7.34 14.48 5.98
CA GLY A 72 -8.55 14.47 5.16
C GLY A 72 -8.48 13.55 3.94
N GLU A 73 -7.29 12.99 3.63
CA GLU A 73 -7.09 12.08 2.50
C GLU A 73 -5.96 11.06 2.76
N GLY A 74 -6.00 9.92 2.07
CA GLY A 74 -4.95 8.93 2.14
C GLY A 74 -5.27 7.62 1.42
N VAL A 75 -4.25 6.81 1.20
CA VAL A 75 -4.36 5.50 0.55
C VAL A 75 -3.98 4.38 1.52
N VAL A 76 -4.90 3.46 1.73
CA VAL A 76 -4.70 2.25 2.54
C VAL A 76 -4.59 1.06 1.60
N VAL A 77 -3.44 0.38 1.59
CA VAL A 77 -3.21 -0.81 0.76
C VAL A 77 -3.14 -2.02 1.67
N CYS A 78 -4.10 -2.93 1.59
CA CYS A 78 -4.13 -4.15 2.40
C CYS A 78 -3.73 -5.38 1.57
N ILE A 79 -2.55 -5.90 1.84
CA ILE A 79 -2.01 -7.10 1.16
C ILE A 79 -2.61 -8.38 1.76
N THR A 80 -2.92 -8.35 3.04
CA THR A 80 -3.38 -9.51 3.81
C THR A 80 -4.58 -10.19 3.16
N GLU A 81 -4.49 -11.50 3.01
CA GLU A 81 -5.58 -12.38 2.59
C GLU A 81 -6.21 -13.11 3.77
N GLY A 82 -7.39 -13.69 3.59
CA GLY A 82 -8.04 -14.52 4.61
C GLY A 82 -8.65 -13.74 5.77
N ILE A 83 -8.88 -12.45 5.62
CA ILE A 83 -9.58 -11.64 6.62
C ILE A 83 -11.03 -12.12 6.72
N PRO A 84 -11.57 -12.31 7.95
CA PRO A 84 -12.97 -12.70 8.12
C PRO A 84 -13.92 -11.74 7.39
N THR A 85 -14.88 -12.29 6.67
CA THR A 85 -15.82 -11.50 5.86
C THR A 85 -16.55 -10.43 6.70
N ILE A 86 -16.95 -10.78 7.93
CA ILE A 86 -17.64 -9.82 8.80
C ILE A 86 -16.77 -8.63 9.18
N ASP A 87 -15.47 -8.84 9.34
CA ASP A 87 -14.53 -7.75 9.65
C ASP A 87 -14.28 -6.87 8.42
N MET A 88 -14.23 -7.48 7.22
CA MET A 88 -14.17 -6.70 5.99
C MET A 88 -15.44 -5.91 5.70
N VAL A 89 -16.63 -6.44 6.00
CA VAL A 89 -17.89 -5.68 5.88
C VAL A 89 -17.83 -4.42 6.75
N LYS A 90 -17.36 -4.55 7.99
CA LYS A 90 -17.17 -3.41 8.90
C LYS A 90 -16.13 -2.42 8.38
N ALA A 91 -14.96 -2.92 7.98
CA ALA A 91 -13.87 -2.08 7.51
C ALA A 91 -14.24 -1.30 6.24
N VAL A 92 -14.89 -1.94 5.26
CA VAL A 92 -15.35 -1.28 4.03
C VAL A 92 -16.41 -0.23 4.33
N ALA A 93 -17.40 -0.55 5.18
CA ALA A 93 -18.41 0.42 5.60
C ALA A 93 -17.78 1.63 6.31
N PHE A 94 -16.77 1.39 7.14
CA PHE A 94 -16.02 2.43 7.84
C PHE A 94 -15.25 3.35 6.89
N VAL A 95 -14.54 2.77 5.92
CA VAL A 95 -13.78 3.53 4.90
C VAL A 95 -14.72 4.30 3.98
N ASN A 96 -15.86 3.72 3.57
CA ASN A 96 -16.82 4.39 2.68
C ASN A 96 -17.43 5.67 3.28
N ASN A 97 -17.41 5.83 4.59
CA ASN A 97 -17.84 7.06 5.27
C ASN A 97 -16.74 8.13 5.32
N ARG A 98 -15.57 7.89 4.72
CA ARG A 98 -14.40 8.78 4.66
C ARG A 98 -14.02 9.06 3.20
N PRO A 99 -14.65 10.04 2.54
CA PRO A 99 -14.54 10.21 1.09
C PRO A 99 -13.13 10.55 0.59
N GLY A 100 -12.25 11.05 1.46
CA GLY A 100 -10.84 11.32 1.14
C GLY A 100 -9.95 10.08 1.20
N VAL A 101 -10.40 8.99 1.84
CA VAL A 101 -9.60 7.78 2.02
C VAL A 101 -9.95 6.73 0.98
N ARG A 102 -8.94 6.07 0.43
CA ARG A 102 -9.09 4.97 -0.54
C ARG A 102 -8.49 3.69 0.00
N LEU A 103 -9.29 2.62 -0.03
CA LEU A 103 -8.84 1.26 0.29
C LEU A 103 -8.58 0.48 -0.99
N ILE A 104 -7.40 -0.16 -1.07
CA ILE A 104 -7.02 -1.12 -2.11
C ILE A 104 -6.76 -2.45 -1.45
N GLY A 105 -7.36 -3.50 -1.94
CA GLY A 105 -7.41 -4.81 -1.29
C GLY A 105 -8.71 -5.01 -0.49
N PRO A 106 -8.75 -6.03 0.36
CA PRO A 106 -7.67 -6.93 0.79
C PRO A 106 -7.23 -7.92 -0.31
N ASN A 107 -6.30 -8.82 0.04
CA ASN A 107 -5.84 -9.89 -0.85
C ASN A 107 -5.39 -9.36 -2.22
N CYS A 108 -4.53 -8.37 -2.22
CA CYS A 108 -4.05 -7.70 -3.43
C CYS A 108 -2.53 -7.65 -3.48
N PRO A 109 -1.92 -7.53 -4.67
CA PRO A 109 -0.48 -7.33 -4.78
C PRO A 109 -0.04 -5.89 -4.56
N GLY A 110 -0.96 -4.94 -4.45
CA GLY A 110 -0.70 -3.53 -4.21
C GLY A 110 -0.73 -2.65 -5.45
N ILE A 111 0.08 -1.61 -5.44
CA ILE A 111 0.19 -0.60 -6.51
C ILE A 111 1.65 -0.42 -6.90
N ILE A 112 1.88 -0.16 -8.18
CA ILE A 112 3.17 0.27 -8.68
C ILE A 112 3.00 1.35 -9.75
N THR A 113 3.76 2.44 -9.61
CA THR A 113 3.87 3.52 -10.59
C THR A 113 5.34 3.62 -10.98
N PRO A 114 5.73 3.09 -12.16
CA PRO A 114 7.11 3.14 -12.62
C PRO A 114 7.54 4.58 -12.94
N GLY A 115 8.80 4.90 -12.65
CA GLY A 115 9.41 6.19 -12.94
C GLY A 115 10.78 6.04 -13.60
N ASP A 116 11.34 7.12 -14.16
CA ASP A 116 12.62 7.10 -14.89
C ASP A 116 13.81 6.80 -13.97
N ASN A 117 13.76 7.24 -12.72
CA ASN A 117 14.81 7.06 -11.70
C ASN A 117 14.29 6.30 -10.47
N GLY A 118 13.49 5.26 -10.68
CA GLY A 118 12.70 4.62 -9.67
C GLY A 118 11.24 5.07 -9.81
N GLY A 119 10.43 4.74 -8.83
CA GLY A 119 9.00 5.06 -8.85
C GLY A 119 8.41 4.85 -7.47
N ALA A 120 7.10 4.74 -7.39
CA ALA A 120 6.42 4.36 -6.17
C ALA A 120 5.88 2.93 -6.29
N LYS A 121 6.21 2.11 -5.33
CA LYS A 121 5.72 0.74 -5.20
C LYS A 121 5.23 0.51 -3.78
N ILE A 122 3.97 0.15 -3.64
CA ILE A 122 3.34 -0.17 -2.37
C ILE A 122 2.80 -1.61 -2.48
N GLY A 123 3.41 -2.54 -1.75
CA GLY A 123 3.05 -3.95 -1.77
C GLY A 123 4.10 -4.86 -2.38
N ILE A 124 3.66 -5.99 -2.96
CA ILE A 124 4.50 -7.12 -3.34
C ILE A 124 4.78 -7.27 -4.85
N MET A 125 4.22 -6.41 -5.70
CA MET A 125 4.45 -6.46 -7.15
C MET A 125 5.96 -6.47 -7.48
N PRO A 126 6.43 -7.33 -8.40
CA PRO A 126 7.83 -7.37 -8.81
C PRO A 126 8.19 -6.12 -9.64
N GLY A 127 9.02 -5.24 -9.09
CA GLY A 127 9.36 -3.97 -9.74
C GLY A 127 10.09 -4.11 -11.08
N HIS A 128 10.89 -5.17 -11.23
CA HIS A 128 11.74 -5.39 -12.41
C HIS A 128 11.00 -5.74 -13.71
N ILE A 129 9.72 -6.13 -13.63
CA ILE A 129 8.91 -6.43 -14.83
C ILE A 129 8.15 -5.20 -15.35
N HIS A 130 8.15 -4.10 -14.59
CA HIS A 130 7.43 -2.88 -14.95
C HIS A 130 8.38 -1.84 -15.50
N ALA A 131 7.93 -1.09 -16.49
CA ALA A 131 8.63 0.07 -17.02
C ALA A 131 7.66 1.26 -17.15
N LYS A 132 8.20 2.47 -17.05
CA LYS A 132 7.40 3.69 -17.24
C LYS A 132 6.83 3.75 -18.65
N GLY A 133 5.57 4.09 -18.76
CA GLY A 133 4.86 4.26 -20.01
C GLY A 133 3.48 4.88 -19.79
N ARG A 134 2.56 4.60 -20.71
CA ARG A 134 1.26 5.26 -20.74
C ARG A 134 0.07 4.34 -20.43
N ILE A 135 0.29 3.03 -20.30
CA ILE A 135 -0.80 2.07 -20.09
C ILE A 135 -1.15 1.98 -18.61
N GLY A 136 -2.39 2.29 -18.26
CA GLY A 136 -2.94 2.02 -16.93
C GLY A 136 -3.48 0.60 -16.85
N ILE A 137 -3.13 -0.15 -15.79
CA ILE A 137 -3.63 -1.50 -15.55
C ILE A 137 -4.35 -1.52 -14.21
N VAL A 138 -5.62 -1.94 -14.21
CA VAL A 138 -6.39 -2.24 -13.00
C VAL A 138 -6.88 -3.67 -13.10
N SER A 139 -6.50 -4.50 -12.15
CA SER A 139 -6.80 -5.93 -12.20
C SER A 139 -7.18 -6.48 -10.83
N LYS A 140 -8.17 -7.37 -10.82
CA LYS A 140 -8.56 -8.12 -9.63
C LYS A 140 -7.66 -9.33 -9.37
N SER A 141 -7.05 -9.88 -10.42
CA SER A 141 -6.19 -11.06 -10.33
C SER A 141 -4.72 -10.68 -10.15
N GLY A 142 -4.03 -11.27 -9.19
CA GLY A 142 -2.58 -11.11 -9.02
C GLY A 142 -1.82 -11.59 -10.25
N THR A 143 -2.02 -12.84 -10.66
CA THR A 143 -1.30 -13.48 -11.78
C THR A 143 -1.60 -12.83 -13.13
N LEU A 144 -2.88 -12.56 -13.44
CA LEU A 144 -3.24 -11.91 -14.70
C LEU A 144 -2.76 -10.46 -14.79
N THR A 145 -2.56 -9.79 -13.66
CA THR A 145 -1.91 -8.47 -13.63
C THR A 145 -0.52 -8.54 -14.25
N TYR A 146 0.28 -9.52 -13.86
CA TYR A 146 1.65 -9.68 -14.37
C TYR A 146 1.68 -10.12 -15.83
N GLU A 147 0.72 -10.92 -16.27
CA GLU A 147 0.55 -11.28 -17.68
C GLU A 147 0.22 -10.04 -18.54
N ALA A 148 -0.72 -9.21 -18.08
CA ALA A 148 -1.04 -7.95 -18.77
C ALA A 148 0.16 -7.00 -18.84
N VAL A 149 0.97 -6.92 -17.77
CA VAL A 149 2.23 -6.16 -17.78
C VAL A 149 3.19 -6.73 -18.83
N ALA A 150 3.39 -8.04 -18.87
CA ALA A 150 4.28 -8.67 -19.83
C ALA A 150 3.83 -8.42 -21.29
N GLN A 151 2.53 -8.46 -21.56
CA GLN A 151 1.98 -8.18 -22.88
C GLN A 151 2.17 -6.72 -23.30
N THR A 152 1.96 -5.76 -22.41
CA THR A 152 2.22 -4.34 -22.71
C THR A 152 3.70 -4.09 -22.95
N MET A 153 4.59 -4.75 -22.19
CA MET A 153 6.03 -4.66 -22.39
C MET A 153 6.48 -5.28 -23.74
N SER A 154 5.81 -6.31 -24.23
CA SER A 154 6.14 -6.96 -25.52
C SER A 154 5.88 -6.09 -26.74
N ILE A 155 5.13 -5.01 -26.59
CA ILE A 155 4.85 -4.02 -27.64
C ILE A 155 5.51 -2.66 -27.35
N ASP A 156 6.56 -2.66 -26.52
CA ASP A 156 7.32 -1.46 -26.10
C ASP A 156 6.48 -0.39 -25.38
N GLU A 157 5.33 -0.79 -24.80
CA GLU A 157 4.49 0.09 -24.01
C GLU A 157 4.67 -0.23 -22.51
N GLY A 158 5.09 0.77 -21.76
CA GLY A 158 5.20 0.66 -20.30
C GLY A 158 3.91 1.08 -19.58
N GLN A 159 3.94 1.02 -18.28
CA GLN A 159 2.79 1.34 -17.44
C GLN A 159 2.89 2.75 -16.83
N SER A 160 1.79 3.49 -16.85
CA SER A 160 1.62 4.70 -16.05
C SER A 160 1.43 4.33 -14.57
N THR A 161 0.56 3.37 -14.33
CA THR A 161 0.32 2.80 -12.99
C THR A 161 -0.32 1.42 -13.17
N CYS A 162 0.06 0.49 -12.30
CA CYS A 162 -0.56 -0.82 -12.21
C CYS A 162 -1.15 -1.00 -10.82
N VAL A 163 -2.45 -1.31 -10.73
CA VAL A 163 -3.18 -1.48 -9.48
C VAL A 163 -3.80 -2.87 -9.45
N GLY A 164 -3.39 -3.67 -8.47
CA GLY A 164 -4.08 -4.90 -8.13
C GLY A 164 -5.09 -4.63 -7.03
N ILE A 165 -6.37 -4.81 -7.31
CA ILE A 165 -7.44 -4.42 -6.37
C ILE A 165 -7.91 -5.55 -5.44
N GLY A 166 -7.49 -6.80 -5.69
CA GLY A 166 -7.88 -7.97 -4.87
C GLY A 166 -9.28 -8.52 -5.13
#